data_fa434d414d26bded14d270ceeccbde69
#
_entry.id   fa434d414d26bded14d270ceeccbde69
#
_cell.length_a   1.000
_cell.length_b   1.000
_cell.length_c   1.000
_cell.angle_alpha   90.00
_cell.angle_beta   90.00
_cell.angle_gamma   90.00
#
_symmetry.space_group_name_H-M   'P 1'
#
loop_
_entity.id
_entity.type
_entity.pdbx_description
1 polymer ?
#
loop_
_entity_poly.entity_id
_entity_poly.type
_entity_poly.pdbx_seq_one_letter_code
_entity_poly.pdbx_strand_id
1 'polypeptide(L)'
;MNARVDSSMVTSANELMGYRVVRNFGIVRGITVRSRSVLGNLAAGIQTIIGGNITVLTELCEKAREEAYELLLQHAAQHGANAIVGMRYDANEVMEGVTEVLAYGTAVQVERAS
;
A
#
# COMPACT_ATOMS: atom_id res chain seq x y z
N MET A 1 -3.62 -15.24 11.50
CA MET A 1 -3.80 -14.20 10.46
C MET A 1 -4.31 -12.93 11.10
N ASN A 2 -3.78 -11.81 10.67
CA ASN A 2 -4.25 -10.52 11.15
C ASN A 2 -5.52 -10.12 10.42
N ALA A 3 -6.46 -9.51 11.15
CA ALA A 3 -7.64 -8.93 10.54
C ALA A 3 -7.21 -7.81 9.58
N ARG A 4 -7.93 -7.65 8.50
CA ARG A 4 -7.67 -6.64 7.49
C ARG A 4 -8.98 -6.16 6.88
N VAL A 5 -8.97 -4.92 6.42
CA VAL A 5 -10.10 -4.40 5.63
C VAL A 5 -10.10 -5.13 4.28
N ASP A 6 -11.29 -5.50 3.81
CA ASP A 6 -11.42 -6.13 2.50
C ASP A 6 -11.05 -5.13 1.40
N SER A 7 -10.27 -5.58 0.41
CA SER A 7 -9.81 -4.69 -0.65
C SER A 7 -10.96 -4.11 -1.48
N SER A 8 -12.12 -4.77 -1.52
CA SER A 8 -13.29 -4.22 -2.20
C SER A 8 -13.86 -2.99 -1.49
N MET A 9 -13.44 -2.76 -0.26
CA MET A 9 -13.88 -1.63 0.56
C MET A 9 -12.84 -0.51 0.62
N VAL A 10 -11.94 -0.47 -0.34
CA VAL A 10 -10.89 0.55 -0.44
C VAL A 10 -11.09 1.31 -1.74
N THR A 11 -11.02 2.63 -1.67
CA THR A 11 -11.16 3.47 -2.85
C THR A 11 -10.21 4.66 -2.76
N SER A 12 -9.76 5.12 -3.92
CA SER A 12 -9.00 6.37 -4.02
C SER A 12 -9.93 7.59 -4.05
N ALA A 13 -11.22 7.38 -4.24
CA ALA A 13 -12.21 8.45 -4.18
C ALA A 13 -12.47 8.87 -2.73
N ASN A 14 -13.13 10.00 -2.55
CA ASN A 14 -13.47 10.50 -1.22
C ASN A 14 -14.66 9.77 -0.61
N GLU A 15 -15.40 9.04 -1.43
CA GLU A 15 -16.58 8.29 -0.99
C GLU A 15 -16.57 6.91 -1.62
N LEU A 16 -17.10 5.94 -0.88
CA LEU A 16 -17.28 4.60 -1.38
C LEU A 16 -18.73 4.46 -1.85
N MET A 17 -18.90 4.24 -3.16
CA MET A 17 -20.22 4.20 -3.77
C MET A 17 -21.11 3.16 -3.10
N GLY A 18 -22.35 3.56 -2.77
CA GLY A 18 -23.31 2.69 -2.13
C GLY A 18 -23.20 2.62 -0.62
N TYR A 19 -22.27 3.38 -0.04
CA TYR A 19 -22.03 3.40 1.39
C TYR A 19 -21.98 4.82 1.90
N ARG A 20 -22.21 4.98 3.21
CA ARG A 20 -22.04 6.27 3.87
C ARG A 20 -21.10 6.11 5.06
N VAL A 21 -20.30 7.11 5.30
CA VAL A 21 -19.38 7.12 6.44
C VAL A 21 -20.18 7.47 7.70
N VAL A 22 -20.07 6.59 8.71
CA VAL A 22 -20.71 6.84 10.00
C VAL A 22 -19.68 7.16 11.09
N ARG A 23 -18.40 6.86 10.84
CA ARG A 23 -17.35 7.19 11.78
C ARG A 23 -16.03 7.32 11.03
N ASN A 24 -15.26 8.34 11.38
CA ASN A 24 -13.94 8.61 10.82
C ASN A 24 -12.87 8.30 11.88
N PHE A 25 -11.92 7.41 11.54
CA PHE A 25 -10.84 7.04 12.45
C PHE A 25 -9.55 7.81 12.15
N GLY A 26 -9.53 8.58 11.07
CA GLY A 26 -8.36 9.35 10.71
C GLY A 26 -7.47 8.63 9.70
N ILE A 27 -6.29 9.18 9.51
CA ILE A 27 -5.36 8.70 8.50
C ILE A 27 -4.62 7.47 9.02
N VAL A 28 -4.56 6.45 8.19
CA VAL A 28 -3.77 5.23 8.45
C VAL A 28 -2.80 5.03 7.31
N ARG A 29 -1.76 4.25 7.55
CA ARG A 29 -0.74 4.01 6.55
C ARG A 29 -0.13 2.63 6.71
N GLY A 30 0.47 2.17 5.61
CA GLY A 30 1.36 1.03 5.59
C GLY A 30 2.64 1.44 4.91
N ILE A 31 3.78 1.05 5.46
CA ILE A 31 5.09 1.46 4.97
C ILE A 31 5.94 0.23 4.76
N THR A 32 6.62 0.18 3.61
CA THR A 32 7.69 -0.78 3.39
C THR A 32 8.93 -0.01 2.93
N VAL A 33 10.09 -0.52 3.28
CA VAL A 33 11.36 0.13 2.96
C VAL A 33 12.21 -0.84 2.15
N ARG A 34 12.80 -0.35 1.09
CA ARG A 34 13.70 -1.12 0.24
C ARG A 34 15.07 -0.45 0.22
N SER A 35 16.10 -1.22 0.49
CA SER A 35 17.47 -0.70 0.48
C SER A 35 18.18 -1.07 -0.81
N ARG A 36 19.19 -0.27 -1.14
CA ARG A 36 20.03 -0.55 -2.31
C ARG A 36 20.69 -1.92 -2.19
N SER A 37 21.06 -2.36 -0.98
CA SER A 37 21.72 -3.65 -0.81
C SER A 37 20.82 -4.81 -1.23
N VAL A 38 19.52 -4.73 -0.95
CA VAL A 38 18.55 -5.74 -1.41
C VAL A 38 18.42 -5.68 -2.93
N LEU A 39 18.25 -4.46 -3.47
CA LEU A 39 18.16 -4.26 -4.91
C LEU A 39 19.48 -4.59 -5.59
N GLY A 40 20.61 -4.32 -4.92
CA GLY A 40 21.93 -4.62 -5.46
C GLY A 40 22.16 -6.10 -5.69
N ASN A 41 21.74 -6.94 -4.77
CA ASN A 41 21.83 -8.39 -4.95
C ASN A 41 20.98 -8.87 -6.11
N LEU A 42 19.81 -8.26 -6.30
CA LEU A 42 18.95 -8.56 -7.43
C LEU A 42 19.52 -7.98 -8.72
N ALA A 43 20.11 -6.78 -8.65
CA ALA A 43 20.71 -6.13 -9.81
C ALA A 43 21.91 -6.92 -10.34
N ALA A 44 22.71 -7.55 -9.47
CA ALA A 44 23.80 -8.38 -9.89
C ALA A 44 23.31 -9.58 -10.71
N GLY A 45 22.18 -10.16 -10.34
CA GLY A 45 21.52 -11.20 -11.13
C GLY A 45 20.93 -10.66 -12.42
N ILE A 46 20.38 -9.45 -12.36
CA ILE A 46 19.74 -8.79 -13.50
C ILE A 46 20.77 -8.42 -14.56
N GLN A 47 21.96 -7.98 -14.15
CA GLN A 47 23.01 -7.59 -15.09
C GLN A 47 23.50 -8.73 -15.97
N THR A 48 23.30 -9.97 -15.53
CA THR A 48 23.64 -11.12 -16.33
C THR A 48 22.55 -11.47 -17.34
N ILE A 49 21.38 -10.86 -17.21
CA ILE A 49 20.25 -11.07 -18.11
C ILE A 49 20.15 -9.84 -19.00
N ILE A 50 20.45 -9.99 -20.26
CA ILE A 50 20.50 -8.87 -21.21
C ILE A 50 19.09 -8.53 -21.65
N GLY A 51 18.71 -7.23 -21.53
CA GLY A 51 17.39 -6.74 -21.94
C GLY A 51 16.27 -7.31 -21.09
N GLY A 52 15.07 -6.87 -21.24
CA GLY A 52 13.89 -7.47 -20.63
C GLY A 52 13.79 -7.38 -19.11
N ASN A 53 14.72 -6.72 -18.45
CA ASN A 53 14.77 -6.66 -16.99
C ASN A 53 13.78 -5.69 -16.41
N ILE A 54 13.08 -4.94 -17.25
CA ILE A 54 11.97 -4.09 -16.85
C ILE A 54 10.89 -4.91 -16.17
N THR A 55 10.65 -6.14 -16.66
CA THR A 55 9.66 -7.04 -16.04
C THR A 55 10.03 -7.35 -14.60
N VAL A 56 11.31 -7.66 -14.34
CA VAL A 56 11.77 -7.96 -12.99
C VAL A 56 11.63 -6.73 -12.10
N LEU A 57 12.01 -5.56 -12.60
CA LEU A 57 11.88 -4.32 -11.85
C LEU A 57 10.43 -4.00 -11.54
N THR A 58 9.54 -4.24 -12.51
CA THR A 58 8.10 -4.04 -12.32
C THR A 58 7.58 -4.95 -11.21
N GLU A 59 7.98 -6.23 -11.22
CA GLU A 59 7.57 -7.18 -10.20
C GLU A 59 8.03 -6.77 -8.81
N LEU A 60 9.25 -6.23 -8.69
CA LEU A 60 9.78 -5.75 -7.42
C LEU A 60 8.99 -4.54 -6.91
N CYS A 61 8.65 -3.62 -7.79
CA CYS A 61 7.86 -2.45 -7.44
C CYS A 61 6.44 -2.86 -7.02
N GLU A 62 5.84 -3.79 -7.77
CA GLU A 62 4.50 -4.29 -7.44
C GLU A 62 4.50 -4.97 -6.08
N LYS A 63 5.52 -5.76 -5.80
CA LYS A 63 5.62 -6.45 -4.51
C LYS A 63 5.76 -5.46 -3.35
N ALA A 64 6.57 -4.41 -3.52
CA ALA A 64 6.74 -3.39 -2.49
C ALA A 64 5.42 -2.68 -2.21
N ARG A 65 4.68 -2.34 -3.25
CA ARG A 65 3.37 -1.70 -3.11
C ARG A 65 2.35 -2.62 -2.47
N GLU A 66 2.36 -3.89 -2.86
CA GLU A 66 1.47 -4.89 -2.28
C GLU A 66 1.69 -5.04 -0.79
N GLU A 67 2.95 -5.07 -0.35
CA GLU A 67 3.28 -5.17 1.06
C GLU A 67 2.82 -3.93 1.85
N ALA A 68 3.05 -2.73 1.31
CA ALA A 68 2.60 -1.50 1.94
C ALA A 68 1.06 -1.45 2.01
N TYR A 69 0.40 -1.87 0.96
CA TYR A 69 -1.06 -1.93 0.89
C TYR A 69 -1.63 -2.90 1.93
N GLU A 70 -1.06 -4.09 2.03
CA GLU A 70 -1.52 -5.08 3.00
C GLU A 70 -1.39 -4.57 4.43
N LEU A 71 -0.31 -3.87 4.74
CA LEU A 71 -0.13 -3.26 6.06
C LEU A 71 -1.18 -2.17 6.31
N LEU A 72 -1.49 -1.39 5.29
CA LEU A 72 -2.55 -0.37 5.38
C LEU A 72 -3.89 -1.01 5.78
N LEU A 73 -4.25 -2.11 5.12
CA LEU A 73 -5.51 -2.81 5.40
C LEU A 73 -5.54 -3.33 6.83
N GLN A 74 -4.42 -3.86 7.31
CA GLN A 74 -4.31 -4.36 8.68
C GLN A 74 -4.41 -3.24 9.71
N HIS A 75 -3.72 -2.13 9.47
CA HIS A 75 -3.74 -1.00 10.39
C HIS A 75 -5.14 -0.39 10.49
N ALA A 76 -5.84 -0.29 9.35
CA ALA A 76 -7.21 0.21 9.37
C ALA A 76 -8.12 -0.71 10.20
N ALA A 77 -7.98 -2.02 10.03
CA ALA A 77 -8.78 -2.98 10.79
C ALA A 77 -8.50 -2.89 12.30
N GLN A 78 -7.27 -2.58 12.70
CA GLN A 78 -6.91 -2.42 14.10
C GLN A 78 -7.66 -1.25 14.76
N HIS A 79 -8.05 -0.26 13.99
CA HIS A 79 -8.85 0.85 14.49
C HIS A 79 -10.35 0.56 14.50
N GLY A 80 -10.76 -0.59 13.97
CA GLY A 80 -12.17 -0.94 13.87
C GLY A 80 -12.82 -0.48 12.57
N ALA A 81 -12.03 -0.01 11.61
CA ALA A 81 -12.55 0.44 10.33
C ALA A 81 -12.95 -0.75 9.46
N ASN A 82 -13.96 -0.54 8.62
CA ASN A 82 -14.34 -1.52 7.60
C ASN A 82 -14.15 -1.00 6.18
N ALA A 83 -13.61 0.19 6.01
CA ALA A 83 -13.34 0.77 4.70
C ALA A 83 -12.22 1.79 4.78
N ILE A 84 -11.63 2.11 3.64
CA ILE A 84 -10.60 3.14 3.49
C ILE A 84 -10.96 3.98 2.29
N VAL A 85 -11.06 5.29 2.48
CA VAL A 85 -11.32 6.23 1.39
C VAL A 85 -10.10 7.13 1.18
N GLY A 86 -10.00 7.73 0.00
CA GLY A 86 -8.90 8.63 -0.33
C GLY A 86 -7.54 7.95 -0.35
N MET A 87 -7.50 6.67 -0.68
CA MET A 87 -6.26 5.90 -0.67
C MET A 87 -5.31 6.37 -1.75
N ARG A 88 -4.03 6.49 -1.38
CA ARG A 88 -2.94 6.92 -2.26
C ARG A 88 -1.68 6.11 -1.96
N TYR A 89 -0.81 6.05 -2.96
CA TYR A 89 0.56 5.59 -2.80
C TYR A 89 1.51 6.76 -2.93
N ASP A 90 2.64 6.65 -2.25
CA ASP A 90 3.74 7.58 -2.42
C ASP A 90 5.04 6.78 -2.27
N ALA A 91 6.10 7.27 -2.87
CA ALA A 91 7.41 6.64 -2.77
C ALA A 91 8.46 7.74 -2.66
N ASN A 92 9.30 7.64 -1.64
CA ASN A 92 10.30 8.67 -1.35
C ASN A 92 11.63 8.03 -1.04
N GLU A 93 12.70 8.62 -1.57
CA GLU A 93 14.03 8.25 -1.15
C GLU A 93 14.31 8.97 0.17
N VAL A 94 14.40 8.20 1.26
CA VAL A 94 14.55 8.77 2.60
C VAL A 94 16.02 8.97 2.97
N MET A 95 16.89 8.26 2.30
CA MET A 95 18.34 8.46 2.35
C MET A 95 18.92 7.78 1.13
N GLU A 96 20.18 8.04 0.81
CA GLU A 96 20.80 7.47 -0.40
C GLU A 96 20.66 5.96 -0.43
N GLY A 97 20.04 5.45 -1.47
CA GLY A 97 19.85 4.03 -1.68
C GLY A 97 18.76 3.38 -0.84
N VAL A 98 17.94 4.17 -0.15
CA VAL A 98 16.85 3.65 0.68
C VAL A 98 15.56 4.35 0.29
N THR A 99 14.60 3.56 -0.20
CA THR A 99 13.30 4.08 -0.64
C THR A 99 12.19 3.59 0.28
N GLU A 100 11.36 4.52 0.70
CA GLU A 100 10.12 4.22 1.42
C GLU A 100 8.99 4.13 0.40
N VAL A 101 8.18 3.08 0.51
CA VAL A 101 6.92 2.97 -0.22
C VAL A 101 5.81 3.10 0.80
N LEU A 102 4.94 4.07 0.58
CA LEU A 102 3.88 4.43 1.50
C LEU A 102 2.54 4.21 0.83
N ALA A 103 1.65 3.47 1.50
CA ALA A 103 0.24 3.41 1.16
C ALA A 103 -0.51 4.08 2.30
N TYR A 104 -1.41 5.01 2.01
CA TYR A 104 -2.14 5.72 3.05
C TYR A 104 -3.55 6.07 2.60
N GLY A 105 -4.39 6.38 3.57
CA GLY A 105 -5.76 6.77 3.32
C GLY A 105 -6.48 7.04 4.63
N THR A 106 -7.76 7.32 4.54
CA THR A 106 -8.58 7.58 5.71
C THR A 106 -9.38 6.32 6.08
N ALA A 107 -9.15 5.82 7.27
CA ALA A 107 -9.88 4.67 7.78
C ALA A 107 -11.24 5.12 8.29
N VAL A 108 -12.30 4.45 7.87
CA VAL A 108 -13.67 4.85 8.20
C VAL A 108 -14.51 3.62 8.51
N GLN A 109 -15.56 3.86 9.28
CA GLN A 109 -16.65 2.93 9.41
C GLN A 109 -17.77 3.37 8.49
N VAL A 110 -18.19 2.48 7.62
CA VAL A 110 -19.28 2.76 6.67
C VAL A 110 -20.39 1.76 6.87
N GLU A 111 -21.58 2.16 6.47
CA GLU A 111 -22.72 1.25 6.36
C GLU A 111 -23.41 1.50 5.03
N ARG A 112 -24.19 0.52 4.56
CA ARG A 112 -24.86 0.67 3.30
C ARG A 112 -25.79 1.87 3.32
N ALA A 113 -25.74 2.67 2.27
CA ALA A 113 -26.70 3.73 2.06
C ALA A 113 -28.00 3.10 1.58
N SER A 114 -29.07 3.44 2.27
CA SER A 114 -30.39 2.91 1.92
C SER A 114 -31.04 3.67 0.78
#